data_cdda9a122fd2f1c72ac0670e2b82c409
#
_entry.id   cdda9a122fd2f1c72ac0670e2b82c409
#
_cell.length_a   1.000
_cell.length_b   1.000
_cell.length_c   1.000
_cell.angle_alpha   90.00
_cell.angle_beta   90.00
_cell.angle_gamma   90.00
#
_symmetry.space_group_name_H-M   'P 1'
#
loop_
_entity.id
_entity.type
_entity.pdbx_description
1 polymer ?
#
loop_
_entity_poly.entity_id
_entity_poly.type
_entity_poly.pdbx_seq_one_letter_code
_entity_poly.pdbx_strand_id
1 'polypeptide(L)'
;MIRTVQVKDAGQIRDLCHQALGYNSILETVAAQIDKFNSPDSDHFCFVYEEDQTGHILGYVEAEVYESLYSDAGLNVLGLAVFPSAQGRGIGRQLMERVEELAKSKHYAFIRLNSASHRKEAHLFYERIGYEGNKTQKRFLKIMN
;
A
#
# COMPACT_ATOMS: atom_id res chain seq x y z
N MET A 1 -5.63 -12.66 8.48
CA MET A 1 -5.68 -13.22 7.09
C MET A 1 -5.60 -12.09 6.08
N ILE A 2 -4.77 -12.26 5.08
CA ILE A 2 -4.63 -11.26 4.01
C ILE A 2 -5.55 -11.65 2.84
N ARG A 3 -6.29 -10.68 2.32
CA ARG A 3 -7.17 -10.87 1.17
C ARG A 3 -7.24 -9.58 0.34
N THR A 4 -7.80 -9.69 -0.85
CA THR A 4 -8.08 -8.52 -1.68
C THR A 4 -9.10 -7.62 -0.99
N VAL A 5 -8.91 -6.30 -1.10
CA VAL A 5 -9.84 -5.31 -0.56
C VAL A 5 -11.22 -5.42 -1.22
N GLN A 6 -12.28 -5.16 -0.47
CA GLN A 6 -13.65 -5.14 -0.95
C GLN A 6 -14.30 -3.80 -0.62
N VAL A 7 -15.35 -3.44 -1.36
CA VAL A 7 -16.02 -2.14 -1.16
C VAL A 7 -16.54 -1.99 0.28
N LYS A 8 -16.94 -3.08 0.92
CA LYS A 8 -17.37 -3.06 2.33
C LYS A 8 -16.29 -2.58 3.29
N ASP A 9 -15.03 -2.61 2.87
CA ASP A 9 -13.89 -2.19 3.70
C ASP A 9 -13.64 -0.68 3.64
N ALA A 10 -14.35 0.05 2.79
CA ALA A 10 -14.06 1.45 2.50
C ALA A 10 -14.00 2.34 3.75
N GLY A 11 -14.92 2.16 4.69
CA GLY A 11 -14.93 2.95 5.93
C GLY A 11 -13.70 2.73 6.78
N GLN A 12 -13.29 1.47 6.94
CA GLN A 12 -12.10 1.13 7.71
C GLN A 12 -10.82 1.59 7.00
N ILE A 13 -10.76 1.50 5.67
CA ILE A 13 -9.63 1.99 4.88
C ILE A 13 -9.50 3.51 5.04
N ARG A 14 -10.61 4.25 4.94
CA ARG A 14 -10.62 5.70 5.15
C ARG A 14 -10.05 6.06 6.52
N ASP A 15 -10.51 5.37 7.57
CA ASP A 15 -10.06 5.62 8.93
C ASP A 15 -8.58 5.28 9.11
N LEU A 16 -8.13 4.20 8.49
CA LEU A 16 -6.74 3.77 8.53
C LEU A 16 -5.83 4.78 7.85
N CYS A 17 -6.20 5.25 6.66
CA CYS A 17 -5.44 6.28 5.95
C CYS A 17 -5.33 7.57 6.75
N HIS A 18 -6.42 7.95 7.44
CA HIS A 18 -6.41 9.13 8.28
C HIS A 18 -5.50 8.95 9.50
N GLN A 19 -5.66 7.86 10.25
CA GLN A 19 -4.93 7.65 11.50
C GLN A 19 -3.44 7.37 11.28
N ALA A 20 -3.10 6.56 10.28
CA ALA A 20 -1.73 6.12 10.08
C ALA A 20 -0.94 6.99 9.11
N LEU A 21 -1.60 7.59 8.12
CA LEU A 21 -0.94 8.35 7.05
C LEU A 21 -1.31 9.84 7.04
N GLY A 22 -2.30 10.25 7.81
CA GLY A 22 -2.71 11.64 7.90
C GLY A 22 -3.53 12.17 6.72
N TYR A 23 -4.07 11.29 5.89
CA TYR A 23 -4.88 11.68 4.74
C TYR A 23 -6.36 11.79 5.11
N ASN A 24 -7.00 12.87 4.66
CA ASN A 24 -8.44 13.05 4.79
C ASN A 24 -9.10 12.63 3.49
N SER A 25 -9.92 11.58 3.53
CA SER A 25 -10.59 11.03 2.35
C SER A 25 -12.10 11.00 2.56
N ILE A 26 -12.82 11.15 1.45
CA ILE A 26 -14.29 11.03 1.45
C ILE A 26 -14.63 9.55 1.23
N LEU A 27 -15.57 9.03 2.01
CA LEU A 27 -15.95 7.62 1.94
C LEU A 27 -16.33 7.18 0.52
N GLU A 28 -17.10 8.00 -0.18
CA GLU A 28 -17.54 7.70 -1.54
C GLU A 28 -16.37 7.58 -2.52
N THR A 29 -15.33 8.41 -2.33
CA THR A 29 -14.12 8.33 -3.15
C THR A 29 -13.38 7.03 -2.89
N VAL A 30 -13.21 6.65 -1.63
CA VAL A 30 -12.51 5.40 -1.28
C VAL A 30 -13.27 4.20 -1.87
N ALA A 31 -14.59 4.16 -1.70
CA ALA A 31 -15.42 3.07 -2.22
C ALA A 31 -15.34 2.97 -3.75
N ALA A 32 -15.41 4.10 -4.45
CA ALA A 32 -15.33 4.14 -5.91
C ALA A 32 -13.96 3.66 -6.41
N GLN A 33 -12.89 4.04 -5.73
CA GLN A 33 -11.54 3.61 -6.10
C GLN A 33 -11.35 2.12 -5.87
N ILE A 34 -11.88 1.57 -4.77
CA ILE A 34 -11.83 0.12 -4.52
C ILE A 34 -12.51 -0.63 -5.66
N ASP A 35 -13.70 -0.20 -6.04
CA ASP A 35 -14.46 -0.83 -7.13
C ASP A 35 -13.67 -0.77 -8.44
N LYS A 36 -13.12 0.39 -8.76
CA LYS A 36 -12.30 0.58 -9.97
C LYS A 36 -11.06 -0.31 -9.97
N PHE A 37 -10.34 -0.38 -8.85
CA PHE A 37 -9.09 -1.14 -8.76
C PHE A 37 -9.32 -2.65 -8.76
N ASN A 38 -10.52 -3.10 -8.41
CA ASN A 38 -10.89 -4.51 -8.46
C ASN A 38 -11.40 -4.97 -9.83
N SER A 39 -11.45 -4.07 -10.83
CA SER A 39 -11.84 -4.48 -12.18
C SER A 39 -10.75 -5.37 -12.81
N PRO A 40 -11.13 -6.30 -13.72
CA PRO A 40 -10.16 -7.23 -14.33
C PRO A 40 -9.02 -6.55 -15.08
N ASP A 41 -9.25 -5.34 -15.60
CA ASP A 41 -8.25 -4.61 -16.41
C ASP A 41 -7.41 -3.65 -15.57
N SER A 42 -7.55 -3.67 -14.25
CA SER A 42 -6.85 -2.74 -13.38
C SER A 42 -5.37 -3.13 -13.22
N ASP A 43 -4.53 -2.11 -13.19
CA ASP A 43 -3.10 -2.23 -12.86
C ASP A 43 -2.83 -1.93 -11.38
N HIS A 44 -3.87 -1.85 -10.57
CA HIS A 44 -3.76 -1.61 -9.13
C HIS A 44 -4.12 -2.85 -8.34
N PHE A 45 -3.44 -3.01 -7.20
CA PHE A 45 -3.63 -4.14 -6.28
C PHE A 45 -3.71 -3.59 -4.86
N CYS A 46 -4.74 -3.97 -4.15
CA CYS A 46 -4.89 -3.58 -2.76
C CYS A 46 -5.25 -4.79 -1.92
N PHE A 47 -4.43 -5.07 -0.92
CA PHE A 47 -4.66 -6.17 0.02
C PHE A 47 -4.89 -5.61 1.42
N VAL A 48 -5.75 -6.28 2.16
CA VAL A 48 -6.04 -5.93 3.55
C VAL A 48 -5.69 -7.09 4.46
N TYR A 49 -5.32 -6.77 5.69
CA TYR A 49 -5.16 -7.75 6.75
C TYR A 49 -6.41 -7.72 7.60
N GLU A 50 -7.16 -8.80 7.57
CA GLU A 50 -8.39 -8.97 8.34
C GLU A 50 -8.12 -9.84 9.56
N GLU A 51 -8.51 -9.38 10.73
CA GLU A 51 -8.40 -10.16 11.96
C GLU A 51 -9.46 -11.24 11.96
N ASP A 52 -9.04 -12.50 12.16
CA ASP A 52 -9.91 -13.66 11.98
C ASP A 52 -11.12 -13.67 12.91
N GLN A 53 -10.94 -13.26 14.16
CA GLN A 53 -11.98 -13.34 15.17
C GLN A 53 -13.03 -12.23 15.07
N THR A 54 -12.62 -11.05 14.65
CA THR A 54 -13.48 -9.86 14.66
C THR A 54 -13.91 -9.40 13.28
N GLY A 55 -13.17 -9.79 12.25
CA GLY A 55 -13.36 -9.27 10.89
C GLY A 55 -12.89 -7.85 10.69
N HIS A 56 -12.25 -7.24 11.70
CA HIS A 56 -11.70 -5.88 11.57
C HIS A 56 -10.50 -5.85 10.65
N ILE A 57 -10.40 -4.80 9.85
CA ILE A 57 -9.23 -4.54 9.03
C ILE A 57 -8.18 -3.86 9.90
N LEU A 58 -7.02 -4.48 10.03
CA LEU A 58 -5.93 -3.97 10.86
C LEU A 58 -4.87 -3.25 10.06
N GLY A 59 -4.78 -3.50 8.74
CA GLY A 59 -3.82 -2.85 7.88
C GLY A 59 -4.15 -3.05 6.42
N TYR A 60 -3.47 -2.30 5.55
CA TYR A 60 -3.63 -2.44 4.10
C TYR A 60 -2.32 -2.12 3.39
N VAL A 61 -2.19 -2.61 2.17
CA VAL A 61 -1.13 -2.23 1.24
C VAL A 61 -1.75 -2.02 -0.13
N GLU A 62 -1.31 -0.97 -0.80
CA GLU A 62 -1.75 -0.62 -2.15
C GLU A 62 -0.53 -0.51 -3.06
N ALA A 63 -0.60 -1.15 -4.24
CA ALA A 63 0.47 -1.11 -5.22
C ALA A 63 -0.10 -0.94 -6.62
N GLU A 64 0.72 -0.40 -7.50
CA GLU A 64 0.38 -0.23 -8.92
C GLU A 64 1.50 -0.77 -9.78
N VAL A 65 1.18 -1.16 -11.01
CA VAL A 65 2.20 -1.49 -12.00
C VAL A 65 2.96 -0.21 -12.36
N TYR A 66 4.28 -0.30 -12.33
CA TYR A 66 5.17 0.82 -12.60
C TYR A 66 6.01 0.52 -13.83
N GLU A 67 5.80 1.30 -14.88
CA GLU A 67 6.46 1.08 -16.16
C GLU A 67 7.13 2.37 -16.66
N SER A 68 8.20 2.20 -17.42
CA SER A 68 8.90 3.28 -18.11
C SER A 68 9.50 2.75 -19.39
N LEU A 69 9.98 3.64 -20.25
CA LEU A 69 10.61 3.24 -21.51
C LEU A 69 11.98 2.60 -21.29
N TYR A 70 12.59 2.78 -20.12
CA TYR A 70 13.96 2.36 -19.88
C TYR A 70 14.12 1.20 -18.89
N SER A 71 13.03 0.61 -18.44
CA SER A 71 13.13 -0.53 -17.53
C SER A 71 12.01 -1.53 -17.73
N ASP A 72 12.21 -2.75 -17.26
CA ASP A 72 11.14 -3.74 -17.17
C ASP A 72 10.10 -3.27 -16.14
N ALA A 73 8.89 -3.80 -16.25
CA ALA A 73 7.82 -3.46 -15.34
C ALA A 73 8.10 -3.93 -13.91
N GLY A 74 7.76 -3.10 -12.94
CA GLY A 74 7.82 -3.40 -11.53
C GLY A 74 6.53 -3.00 -10.84
N LEU A 75 6.53 -3.01 -9.51
CA LEU A 75 5.44 -2.51 -8.70
C LEU A 75 5.88 -1.29 -7.92
N ASN A 76 4.99 -0.31 -7.80
CA ASN A 76 5.16 0.85 -6.94
C ASN A 76 4.16 0.76 -5.80
N VAL A 77 4.64 0.71 -4.56
CA VAL A 77 3.78 0.71 -3.39
C VAL A 77 3.35 2.15 -3.12
N LEU A 78 2.05 2.40 -3.20
CA LEU A 78 1.44 3.71 -3.00
C LEU A 78 1.13 3.98 -1.54
N GLY A 79 0.87 2.94 -0.77
CA GLY A 79 0.58 3.07 0.64
C GLY A 79 0.70 1.75 1.37
N LEU A 80 1.22 1.82 2.57
CA LEU A 80 1.25 0.71 3.52
C LEU A 80 0.92 1.32 4.88
N ALA A 81 -0.11 0.82 5.52
CA ALA A 81 -0.52 1.33 6.82
C ALA A 81 -1.09 0.23 7.71
N VAL A 82 -0.80 0.33 8.99
CA VAL A 82 -1.33 -0.54 10.03
C VAL A 82 -1.87 0.36 11.12
N PHE A 83 -3.08 0.08 11.64
CA PHE A 83 -3.65 0.85 12.74
C PHE A 83 -2.66 0.89 13.91
N PRO A 84 -2.50 2.05 14.58
CA PRO A 84 -1.53 2.17 15.69
C PRO A 84 -1.70 1.08 16.76
N SER A 85 -2.93 0.69 17.07
CA SER A 85 -3.22 -0.35 18.06
C SER A 85 -2.77 -1.75 17.64
N ALA A 86 -2.51 -1.97 16.36
CA ALA A 86 -2.12 -3.27 15.81
C ALA A 86 -0.65 -3.32 15.37
N GLN A 87 0.10 -2.24 15.53
CA GLN A 87 1.52 -2.21 15.18
C GLN A 87 2.34 -3.12 16.08
N GLY A 88 3.49 -3.58 15.58
CA GLY A 88 4.38 -4.48 16.32
C GLY A 88 3.98 -5.95 16.26
N ARG A 89 3.00 -6.32 15.45
CA ARG A 89 2.50 -7.70 15.30
C ARG A 89 2.94 -8.36 14.00
N GLY A 90 3.80 -7.71 13.22
CA GLY A 90 4.26 -8.25 11.94
C GLY A 90 3.29 -8.10 10.79
N ILE A 91 2.22 -7.31 10.94
CA ILE A 91 1.19 -7.16 9.91
C ILE A 91 1.75 -6.43 8.67
N GLY A 92 2.50 -5.36 8.87
CA GLY A 92 3.12 -4.62 7.77
C GLY A 92 4.06 -5.49 6.95
N ARG A 93 4.86 -6.31 7.62
CA ARG A 93 5.76 -7.26 6.95
C ARG A 93 4.97 -8.27 6.11
N GLN A 94 3.91 -8.84 6.68
CA GLN A 94 3.08 -9.82 5.96
C GLN A 94 2.40 -9.20 4.73
N LEU A 95 1.95 -7.95 4.84
CA LEU A 95 1.37 -7.23 3.71
C LEU A 95 2.41 -7.01 2.60
N MET A 96 3.63 -6.62 2.96
CA MET A 96 4.70 -6.47 1.96
C MET A 96 5.09 -7.81 1.35
N GLU A 97 5.12 -8.88 2.13
CA GLU A 97 5.37 -10.23 1.60
C GLU A 97 4.30 -10.63 0.58
N ARG A 98 3.04 -10.24 0.80
CA ARG A 98 1.98 -10.50 -0.17
C ARG A 98 2.22 -9.77 -1.50
N VAL A 99 2.71 -8.53 -1.45
CA VAL A 99 3.09 -7.79 -2.65
C VAL A 99 4.25 -8.48 -3.35
N GLU A 100 5.22 -9.00 -2.60
CA GLU A 100 6.37 -9.72 -3.17
C GLU A 100 5.94 -11.02 -3.84
N GLU A 101 4.99 -11.75 -3.27
CA GLU A 101 4.40 -12.93 -3.92
C GLU A 101 3.75 -12.58 -5.24
N LEU A 102 2.99 -11.49 -5.28
CA LEU A 102 2.37 -11.01 -6.50
C LEU A 102 3.42 -10.67 -7.56
N ALA A 103 4.48 -9.96 -7.16
CA ALA A 103 5.55 -9.60 -8.08
C ALA A 103 6.21 -10.84 -8.67
N LYS A 104 6.47 -11.86 -7.86
CA LYS A 104 7.04 -13.12 -8.33
C LYS A 104 6.12 -13.84 -9.31
N SER A 105 4.83 -13.93 -8.99
CA SER A 105 3.85 -14.66 -9.80
C SER A 105 3.65 -14.01 -11.17
N LYS A 106 3.78 -12.70 -11.26
CA LYS A 106 3.59 -11.94 -12.50
C LYS A 106 4.91 -11.54 -13.17
N HIS A 107 6.04 -11.99 -12.62
CA HIS A 107 7.38 -11.74 -13.16
C HIS A 107 7.73 -10.25 -13.24
N TYR A 108 7.28 -9.45 -12.27
CA TYR A 108 7.72 -8.07 -12.15
C TYR A 108 9.17 -8.02 -11.65
N ALA A 109 9.95 -7.08 -12.19
CA ALA A 109 11.40 -7.04 -11.98
C ALA A 109 11.80 -6.45 -10.63
N PHE A 110 10.94 -5.61 -10.02
CA PHE A 110 11.28 -4.92 -8.79
C PHE A 110 10.02 -4.42 -8.07
N ILE A 111 10.22 -4.05 -6.80
CA ILE A 111 9.23 -3.31 -6.02
C ILE A 111 9.92 -2.05 -5.53
N ARG A 112 9.28 -0.91 -5.70
CA ARG A 112 9.77 0.37 -5.24
C ARG A 112 8.71 1.10 -4.45
N LEU A 113 9.13 2.05 -3.62
CA LEU A 113 8.23 2.96 -2.93
C LEU A 113 8.97 4.24 -2.58
N ASN A 114 8.19 5.29 -2.29
CA ASN A 114 8.72 6.51 -1.71
C ASN A 114 8.19 6.63 -0.29
N SER A 115 9.05 7.06 0.62
CA SER A 115 8.68 7.38 2.00
C SER A 115 9.21 8.77 2.31
N ALA A 116 8.39 9.58 2.98
CA ALA A 116 8.79 10.94 3.32
C ALA A 116 10.09 10.93 4.13
N SER A 117 10.97 11.88 3.87
CA SER A 117 12.33 11.88 4.45
C SER A 117 12.34 11.97 5.97
N HIS A 118 11.28 12.49 6.59
CA HIS A 118 11.18 12.61 8.06
C HIS A 118 10.67 11.33 8.75
N ARG A 119 10.15 10.36 8.00
CA ARG A 119 9.56 9.14 8.56
C ARG A 119 10.62 8.08 8.85
N LYS A 120 11.47 8.36 9.84
CA LYS A 120 12.64 7.52 10.14
C LYS A 120 12.29 6.10 10.55
N GLU A 121 11.20 5.91 11.30
CA GLU A 121 10.78 4.58 11.73
C GLU A 121 10.33 3.73 10.53
N ALA A 122 9.64 4.34 9.56
CA ALA A 122 9.26 3.65 8.34
C ALA A 122 10.50 3.22 7.55
N HIS A 123 11.51 4.10 7.47
CA HIS A 123 12.77 3.77 6.78
C HIS A 123 13.45 2.56 7.41
N LEU A 124 13.52 2.51 8.74
CA LEU A 124 14.10 1.36 9.46
C LEU A 124 13.30 0.08 9.18
N PHE A 125 11.98 0.18 9.13
CA PHE A 125 11.12 -0.95 8.79
C PHE A 125 11.44 -1.50 7.41
N TYR A 126 11.49 -0.64 6.38
CA TYR A 126 11.77 -1.08 5.01
C TYR A 126 13.16 -1.68 4.87
N GLU A 127 14.15 -1.06 5.48
CA GLU A 127 15.52 -1.61 5.47
C GLU A 127 15.58 -2.98 6.13
N ARG A 128 14.87 -3.16 7.24
CA ARG A 128 14.85 -4.42 7.98
C ARG A 128 14.24 -5.56 7.16
N ILE A 129 13.28 -5.27 6.30
CA ILE A 129 12.67 -6.29 5.44
C ILE A 129 13.33 -6.40 4.07
N GLY A 130 14.48 -5.75 3.86
CA GLY A 130 15.33 -5.96 2.69
C GLY A 130 15.24 -4.91 1.59
N TYR A 131 14.61 -3.77 1.83
CA TYR A 131 14.54 -2.68 0.86
C TYR A 131 15.69 -1.72 1.08
N GLU A 132 16.28 -1.24 -0.02
CA GLU A 132 17.40 -0.31 0.03
C GLU A 132 16.92 1.13 -0.12
N GLY A 133 17.19 1.98 0.87
CA GLY A 133 16.92 3.40 0.79
C GLY A 133 18.08 4.12 0.10
N ASN A 134 18.10 4.06 -1.23
CA ASN A 134 19.28 4.43 -2.02
C ASN A 134 19.31 5.87 -2.51
N LYS A 135 18.23 6.64 -2.35
CA LYS A 135 18.27 8.07 -2.69
C LYS A 135 17.10 8.83 -2.10
N THR A 136 17.33 10.15 -1.93
CA THR A 136 16.30 11.10 -1.51
C THR A 136 15.89 11.93 -2.73
N GLN A 137 14.59 12.11 -2.92
CA GLN A 137 14.06 12.88 -4.05
C GLN A 137 13.10 13.95 -3.58
N LYS A 138 13.03 15.02 -4.35
CA LYS A 138 12.08 16.11 -4.11
C LYS A 138 10.85 15.90 -4.97
N ARG A 139 9.66 15.95 -4.36
CA ARG A 139 8.41 15.89 -5.09
C ARG A 139 8.02 17.26 -5.60
N PHE A 140 7.60 17.34 -6.87
CA PHE A 140 7.00 18.54 -7.46
C PHE A 140 5.54 18.28 -7.74
N LEU A 141 4.69 19.21 -7.38
CA LEU A 141 3.24 19.09 -7.56
C LEU A 141 2.68 20.36 -8.16
N LYS A 142 1.80 20.20 -9.15
CA LYS A 142 1.01 21.31 -9.70
C LYS A 142 -0.45 20.86 -9.80
N ILE A 143 -1.32 21.53 -9.07
CA ILE A 143 -2.76 21.19 -9.09
C ILE A 143 -3.35 21.71 -10.41
N MET A 144 -4.06 20.84 -11.11
CA MET A 144 -4.73 21.15 -12.38
C MET A 144 -6.20 21.38 -12.10
N ASN A 145 -6.71 22.58 -12.41
CA ASN A 145 -8.10 22.96 -12.18
C ASN A 145 -8.85 23.16 -13.50
#